data_b70a2fe1ae44d5f0e707252a167edb5e
#
_entry.id   b70a2fe1ae44d5f0e707252a167edb5e
#
_cell.length_a   1.000
_cell.length_b   1.000
_cell.length_c   1.000
_cell.angle_alpha   90.00
_cell.angle_beta   90.00
_cell.angle_gamma   90.00
#
_symmetry.space_group_name_H-M   'P 1'
#
loop_
_entity.id
_entity.type
_entity.pdbx_description
1 polymer ?
#
loop_
_entity_poly.entity_id
_entity_poly.type
_entity_poly.pdbx_seq_one_letter_code
_entity_poly.pdbx_strand_id
1 'polypeptide(L)'
;MIKEFMTQDHRDCDAQYAPLEEAISKEEWDRALELYVPFKKAMLDHFAMEEDVLFPKMEEFVGGGEGPIYVMKMEHSQIRSIIDSLGQAIEAKDRQKALGYGETFMIMTQQHNMKEEQILYTMAEQLPFDKEATLQEMQKVKS
;
A
#
# COMPACT_ATOMS: atom_id res chain seq x y z
N MET A 1 11.43 -14.87 2.20
CA MET A 1 12.14 -13.79 1.49
C MET A 1 11.22 -12.67 1.06
N ILE A 2 10.28 -12.92 0.17
CA ILE A 2 9.32 -11.90 -0.28
C ILE A 2 8.32 -11.54 0.82
N LYS A 3 7.81 -12.54 1.52
CA LYS A 3 6.81 -12.33 2.57
C LYS A 3 7.34 -11.42 3.69
N GLU A 4 8.54 -11.68 4.18
CA GLU A 4 9.14 -10.86 5.24
C GLU A 4 9.38 -9.44 4.76
N PHE A 5 9.91 -9.28 3.56
CA PHE A 5 10.19 -7.96 2.98
C PHE A 5 8.91 -7.15 2.81
N MET A 6 7.88 -7.73 2.21
CA MET A 6 6.63 -7.02 1.94
C MET A 6 5.83 -6.75 3.21
N THR A 7 5.86 -7.68 4.16
CA THR A 7 5.21 -7.47 5.47
C THR A 7 5.87 -6.30 6.21
N GLN A 8 7.20 -6.23 6.17
CA GLN A 8 7.91 -5.10 6.77
C GLN A 8 7.58 -3.79 6.07
N ASP A 9 7.45 -3.82 4.74
CA ASP A 9 7.08 -2.63 3.99
C ASP A 9 5.67 -2.13 4.36
N HIS A 10 4.73 -3.03 4.62
CA HIS A 10 3.42 -2.67 5.16
C HIS A 10 3.56 -1.87 6.47
N ARG A 11 4.42 -2.34 7.37
CA ARG A 11 4.64 -1.67 8.66
C ARG A 11 5.31 -0.31 8.48
N ASP A 12 6.24 -0.21 7.54
CA ASP A 12 6.93 1.05 7.26
C ASP A 12 5.95 2.08 6.70
N CYS A 13 5.02 1.67 5.83
CA CYS A 13 3.97 2.54 5.32
C CYS A 13 3.02 2.99 6.44
N ASP A 14 2.60 2.07 7.29
CA ASP A 14 1.72 2.37 8.42
C ASP A 14 2.38 3.37 9.38
N ALA A 15 3.68 3.23 9.60
CA ALA A 15 4.42 4.13 10.48
C ALA A 15 4.45 5.57 9.96
N GLN A 16 4.31 5.78 8.66
CA GLN A 16 4.25 7.12 8.09
C GLN A 16 2.88 7.77 8.26
N TYR A 17 1.83 6.98 8.43
CA TYR A 17 0.48 7.52 8.59
C TYR A 17 0.26 8.15 9.97
N ALA A 18 0.78 7.57 11.03
CA ALA A 18 0.53 8.05 12.40
C ALA A 18 0.91 9.53 12.62
N PRO A 19 2.11 9.99 12.19
CA PRO A 19 2.43 11.42 12.30
C PRO A 19 1.53 12.32 11.45
N LEU A 20 1.10 11.82 10.28
CA LEU A 20 0.19 12.54 9.42
C LEU A 20 -1.17 12.74 10.10
N GLU A 21 -1.71 11.68 10.69
CA GLU A 21 -2.98 11.75 11.42
C GLU A 21 -2.90 12.76 12.57
N GLU A 22 -1.79 12.75 13.32
CA GLU A 22 -1.58 13.70 14.40
C GLU A 22 -1.58 15.14 13.90
N ALA A 23 -0.88 15.41 12.81
CA ALA A 23 -0.85 16.75 12.22
C ALA A 23 -2.25 17.21 11.79
N ILE A 24 -3.02 16.32 11.17
CA ILE A 24 -4.41 16.62 10.78
C ILE A 24 -5.26 16.91 12.03
N SER A 25 -5.14 16.08 13.05
CA SER A 25 -5.91 16.24 14.29
C SER A 25 -5.64 17.58 14.97
N LYS A 26 -4.41 18.05 14.90
CA LYS A 26 -3.99 19.34 15.47
C LYS A 26 -4.17 20.52 14.53
N GLU A 27 -4.69 20.27 13.33
CA GLU A 27 -4.85 21.27 12.27
C GLU A 27 -3.56 21.97 11.89
N GLU A 28 -2.45 21.26 11.97
CA GLU A 28 -1.15 21.70 11.50
C GLU A 28 -1.03 21.38 10.00
N TRP A 29 -1.70 22.19 9.18
CA TRP A 29 -1.92 21.89 7.77
C TRP A 29 -0.66 21.87 6.92
N ASP A 30 0.28 22.79 7.18
CA ASP A 30 1.55 22.79 6.46
C ASP A 30 2.34 21.52 6.73
N ARG A 31 2.36 21.09 8.00
CA ARG A 31 3.02 19.87 8.39
C ARG A 31 2.31 18.65 7.79
N ALA A 32 0.98 18.66 7.79
CA ALA A 32 0.20 17.57 7.20
C ALA A 32 0.52 17.42 5.72
N LEU A 33 0.63 18.51 4.96
CA LEU A 33 1.00 18.46 3.55
C LEU A 33 2.40 17.91 3.35
N GLU A 34 3.36 18.32 4.19
CA GLU A 34 4.73 17.82 4.13
C GLU A 34 4.81 16.32 4.41
N LEU A 35 4.01 15.81 5.35
CA LEU A 35 3.98 14.40 5.71
C LEU A 35 3.18 13.55 4.71
N TYR A 36 2.19 14.15 4.06
CA TYR A 36 1.35 13.46 3.09
C TYR A 36 2.14 12.99 1.86
N VAL A 37 3.06 13.81 1.37
CA VAL A 37 3.84 13.50 0.15
C VAL A 37 4.64 12.20 0.29
N PRO A 38 5.50 12.03 1.32
CA PRO A 38 6.22 10.77 1.47
C PRO A 38 5.32 9.59 1.83
N PHE A 39 4.22 9.83 2.56
CA PHE A 39 3.24 8.79 2.86
C PHE A 39 2.62 8.25 1.56
N LYS A 40 2.13 9.14 0.72
CA LYS A 40 1.54 8.74 -0.58
C LYS A 40 2.56 8.00 -1.43
N LYS A 41 3.79 8.53 -1.52
CA LYS A 41 4.85 7.89 -2.31
C LYS A 41 5.12 6.46 -1.83
N ALA A 42 5.22 6.27 -0.51
CA ALA A 42 5.48 4.94 0.07
C ALA A 42 4.37 3.95 -0.30
N MET A 43 3.12 4.39 -0.23
CA MET A 43 1.98 3.54 -0.58
C MET A 43 1.96 3.20 -2.07
N LEU A 44 2.20 4.18 -2.94
CA LEU A 44 2.22 3.96 -4.38
C LEU A 44 3.39 3.08 -4.81
N ASP A 45 4.56 3.24 -4.19
CA ASP A 45 5.72 2.39 -4.44
C ASP A 45 5.44 0.95 -4.02
N HIS A 46 4.76 0.75 -2.88
CA HIS A 46 4.38 -0.58 -2.42
C HIS A 46 3.46 -1.26 -3.46
N PHE A 47 2.43 -0.55 -3.91
CA PHE A 47 1.52 -1.09 -4.92
C PHE A 47 2.24 -1.37 -6.23
N ALA A 48 3.18 -0.53 -6.64
CA ALA A 48 3.95 -0.73 -7.87
C ALA A 48 4.86 -1.96 -7.77
N MET A 49 5.47 -2.21 -6.61
CA MET A 49 6.25 -3.44 -6.41
C MET A 49 5.41 -4.68 -6.65
N GLU A 50 4.16 -4.64 -6.25
CA GLU A 50 3.25 -5.77 -6.47
C GLU A 50 2.73 -5.82 -7.89
N GLU A 51 2.18 -4.73 -8.39
CA GLU A 51 1.49 -4.71 -9.69
C GLU A 51 2.45 -4.83 -10.86
N ASP A 52 3.63 -4.23 -10.77
CA ASP A 52 4.60 -4.19 -11.87
C ASP A 52 5.61 -5.34 -11.83
N VAL A 53 5.84 -5.95 -10.66
CA VAL A 53 6.86 -6.98 -10.51
C VAL A 53 6.29 -8.29 -9.98
N LEU A 54 5.76 -8.29 -8.75
CA LEU A 54 5.37 -9.55 -8.08
C LEU A 54 4.18 -10.22 -8.75
N PHE A 55 3.09 -9.49 -8.99
CA PHE A 55 1.88 -10.07 -9.55
C PHE A 55 2.10 -10.64 -10.95
N PRO A 56 2.81 -9.97 -11.87
CA PRO A 56 3.10 -10.58 -13.17
C PRO A 56 3.88 -11.90 -13.07
N LYS A 57 4.83 -12.00 -12.15
CA LYS A 57 5.57 -13.25 -11.91
C LYS A 57 4.64 -14.37 -11.44
N MET A 58 3.76 -14.05 -10.52
CA MET A 58 2.80 -15.03 -9.99
C MET A 58 1.81 -15.45 -11.05
N GLU A 59 1.31 -14.51 -11.86
CA GLU A 59 0.32 -14.80 -12.90
C GLU A 59 0.83 -15.76 -13.98
N GLU A 60 2.16 -15.82 -14.19
CA GLU A 60 2.76 -16.81 -15.10
C GLU A 60 2.47 -18.25 -14.65
N PHE A 61 2.24 -18.47 -13.36
CA PHE A 61 2.01 -19.80 -12.79
C PHE A 61 0.56 -20.06 -12.44
N VAL A 62 -0.17 -19.05 -11.98
CA VAL A 62 -1.56 -19.21 -11.53
C VAL A 62 -2.58 -18.68 -12.53
N GLY A 63 -2.11 -18.05 -13.61
CA GLY A 63 -2.98 -17.45 -14.61
C GLY A 63 -3.57 -16.12 -14.14
N GLY A 64 -4.19 -15.42 -15.11
CA GLY A 64 -4.92 -14.19 -14.82
C GLY A 64 -6.38 -14.50 -14.47
N GLY A 65 -7.24 -13.47 -14.55
CA GLY A 65 -8.68 -13.61 -14.30
C GLY A 65 -9.09 -13.06 -12.95
N GLU A 66 -10.13 -13.64 -12.36
CA GLU A 66 -10.79 -13.11 -11.16
C GLU A 66 -10.32 -13.77 -9.85
N GLY A 67 -9.06 -14.21 -9.80
CA GLY A 67 -8.50 -14.82 -8.60
C GLY A 67 -8.01 -13.81 -7.55
N PRO A 68 -7.24 -14.28 -6.56
CA PRO A 68 -6.75 -13.43 -5.46
C PRO A 68 -5.96 -12.20 -5.94
N ILE A 69 -5.17 -12.32 -6.99
CA ILE A 69 -4.39 -11.21 -7.54
C ILE A 69 -5.31 -10.11 -8.08
N TYR A 70 -6.35 -10.51 -8.81
CA TYR A 70 -7.35 -9.56 -9.31
C TYR A 70 -8.01 -8.79 -8.17
N VAL A 71 -8.39 -9.48 -7.10
CA VAL A 71 -9.00 -8.85 -5.92
C VAL A 71 -8.04 -7.85 -5.29
N MET A 72 -6.75 -8.20 -5.18
CA MET A 72 -5.74 -7.29 -4.62
C MET A 72 -5.60 -6.02 -5.47
N LYS A 73 -5.60 -6.16 -6.81
CA LYS A 73 -5.53 -5.01 -7.72
C LYS A 73 -6.75 -4.10 -7.55
N MET A 74 -7.94 -4.68 -7.39
CA MET A 74 -9.15 -3.90 -7.15
C MET A 74 -9.07 -3.14 -5.84
N GLU A 75 -8.58 -3.80 -4.78
CA GLU A 75 -8.40 -3.16 -3.49
C GLU A 75 -7.38 -2.03 -3.55
N HIS A 76 -6.30 -2.21 -4.31
CA HIS A 76 -5.34 -1.13 -4.56
C HIS A 76 -5.99 0.10 -5.16
N SER A 77 -6.87 -0.09 -6.16
CA SER A 77 -7.59 1.03 -6.77
C SER A 77 -8.45 1.77 -5.76
N GLN A 78 -9.15 1.03 -4.90
CA GLN A 78 -9.98 1.62 -3.84
C GLN A 78 -9.13 2.40 -2.84
N ILE A 79 -8.01 1.83 -2.43
CA ILE A 79 -7.10 2.49 -1.48
C ILE A 79 -6.48 3.74 -2.10
N ARG A 80 -6.06 3.69 -3.37
CA ARG A 80 -5.57 4.88 -4.09
C ARG A 80 -6.60 6.00 -4.09
N SER A 81 -7.85 5.66 -4.32
CA SER A 81 -8.95 6.63 -4.32
C SER A 81 -9.10 7.31 -2.95
N ILE A 82 -9.01 6.54 -1.88
CA ILE A 82 -9.10 7.07 -0.51
C ILE A 82 -7.89 7.95 -0.20
N ILE A 83 -6.69 7.54 -0.62
CA ILE A 83 -5.48 8.36 -0.44
C ILE A 83 -5.64 9.71 -1.14
N ASP A 84 -6.17 9.72 -2.37
CA ASP A 84 -6.40 10.97 -3.11
C ASP A 84 -7.44 11.85 -2.42
N SER A 85 -8.53 11.26 -1.93
CA SER A 85 -9.55 11.99 -1.18
C SER A 85 -8.98 12.59 0.10
N LEU A 86 -8.13 11.84 0.79
CA LEU A 86 -7.43 12.33 1.98
C LEU A 86 -6.58 13.56 1.63
N GLY A 87 -5.82 13.50 0.54
CA GLY A 87 -5.00 14.63 0.09
C GLY A 87 -5.83 15.87 -0.21
N GLN A 88 -6.96 15.70 -0.89
CA GLN A 88 -7.87 16.80 -1.19
C GLN A 88 -8.44 17.42 0.09
N ALA A 89 -8.79 16.60 1.07
CA ALA A 89 -9.31 17.11 2.35
C ALA A 89 -8.24 17.88 3.13
N ILE A 90 -6.97 17.44 3.06
CA ILE A 90 -5.86 18.16 3.69
C ILE A 90 -5.67 19.52 3.01
N GLU A 91 -5.68 19.57 1.69
CA GLU A 91 -5.56 20.82 0.93
C GLU A 91 -6.71 21.79 1.24
N ALA A 92 -7.91 21.25 1.43
CA ALA A 92 -9.08 22.04 1.78
C ALA A 92 -9.12 22.43 3.28
N LYS A 93 -8.17 21.94 4.07
CA LYS A 93 -8.10 22.16 5.52
C LYS A 93 -9.38 21.71 6.22
N ASP A 94 -9.94 20.60 5.74
CA ASP A 94 -11.18 20.02 6.28
C ASP A 94 -10.82 18.88 7.23
N ARG A 95 -10.71 19.22 8.51
CA ARG A 95 -10.27 18.28 9.54
C ARG A 95 -11.20 17.07 9.63
N GLN A 96 -12.50 17.28 9.62
CA GLN A 96 -13.47 16.20 9.79
C GLN A 96 -13.39 15.20 8.62
N LYS A 97 -13.35 15.71 7.39
CA LYS A 97 -13.23 14.86 6.21
C LYS A 97 -11.88 14.14 6.17
N ALA A 98 -10.79 14.86 6.47
CA ALA A 98 -9.46 14.27 6.46
C ALA A 98 -9.36 13.13 7.47
N LEU A 99 -9.84 13.31 8.69
CA LEU A 99 -9.84 12.24 9.70
C LEU A 99 -10.73 11.08 9.29
N GLY A 100 -11.89 11.36 8.67
CA GLY A 100 -12.79 10.32 8.17
C GLY A 100 -12.15 9.47 7.07
N TYR A 101 -11.53 10.10 6.09
CA TYR A 101 -10.82 9.37 5.03
C TYR A 101 -9.64 8.59 5.58
N GLY A 102 -8.92 9.16 6.55
CA GLY A 102 -7.81 8.47 7.20
C GLY A 102 -8.26 7.22 7.95
N GLU A 103 -9.40 7.29 8.65
CA GLU A 103 -9.95 6.11 9.32
C GLU A 103 -10.34 5.03 8.31
N THR A 104 -11.00 5.42 7.23
CA THR A 104 -11.35 4.49 6.15
C THR A 104 -10.10 3.86 5.55
N PHE A 105 -9.08 4.68 5.30
CA PHE A 105 -7.78 4.19 4.82
C PHE A 105 -7.21 3.11 5.73
N MET A 106 -7.17 3.35 7.03
CA MET A 106 -6.60 2.41 7.99
C MET A 106 -7.36 1.10 8.01
N ILE A 107 -8.68 1.15 8.02
CA ILE A 107 -9.51 -0.05 8.05
C ILE A 107 -9.32 -0.88 6.78
N MET A 108 -9.40 -0.23 5.61
CA MET A 108 -9.24 -0.91 4.32
C MET A 108 -7.85 -1.50 4.16
N THR A 109 -6.83 -0.73 4.56
CA THR A 109 -5.44 -1.15 4.41
C THR A 109 -5.11 -2.31 5.33
N GLN A 110 -5.59 -2.30 6.58
CA GLN A 110 -5.35 -3.40 7.50
C GLN A 110 -5.96 -4.71 7.00
N GLN A 111 -7.18 -4.66 6.49
CA GLN A 111 -7.85 -5.83 5.94
C GLN A 111 -7.13 -6.34 4.69
N HIS A 112 -6.73 -5.43 3.81
CA HIS A 112 -5.99 -5.75 2.60
C HIS A 112 -4.63 -6.38 2.92
N ASN A 113 -3.87 -5.76 3.82
CA ASN A 113 -2.54 -6.25 4.21
C ASN A 113 -2.62 -7.65 4.83
N MET A 114 -3.66 -7.92 5.63
CA MET A 114 -3.85 -9.23 6.24
C MET A 114 -4.03 -10.32 5.17
N LYS A 115 -4.82 -10.04 4.14
CA LYS A 115 -5.02 -10.98 3.03
C LYS A 115 -3.72 -11.23 2.28
N GLU A 116 -2.95 -10.18 2.03
CA GLU A 116 -1.65 -10.33 1.35
C GLU A 116 -0.68 -11.15 2.19
N GLU A 117 -0.56 -10.82 3.47
CA GLU A 117 0.41 -11.48 4.35
C GLU A 117 0.06 -12.94 4.60
N GLN A 118 -1.21 -13.25 4.80
CA GLN A 118 -1.65 -14.61 5.13
C GLN A 118 -1.83 -15.49 3.90
N ILE A 119 -2.22 -14.94 2.77
CA ILE A 119 -2.58 -15.73 1.58
C ILE A 119 -1.63 -15.47 0.42
N LEU A 120 -1.53 -14.23 -0.03
CA LEU A 120 -0.85 -13.91 -1.28
C LEU A 120 0.66 -14.12 -1.20
N TYR A 121 1.31 -13.58 -0.19
CA TYR A 121 2.76 -13.72 -0.05
C TYR A 121 3.16 -15.15 0.27
N THR A 122 2.32 -15.89 1.00
CA THR A 122 2.53 -17.31 1.25
C THR A 122 2.47 -18.09 -0.07
N MET A 123 1.50 -17.76 -0.92
CA MET A 123 1.40 -18.35 -2.26
C MET A 123 2.65 -18.02 -3.09
N ALA A 124 3.09 -16.76 -3.07
CA ALA A 124 4.27 -16.33 -3.82
C ALA A 124 5.51 -17.14 -3.44
N GLU A 125 5.70 -17.40 -2.13
CA GLU A 125 6.84 -18.17 -1.65
C GLU A 125 6.83 -19.61 -2.15
N GLN A 126 5.67 -20.17 -2.46
CA GLN A 126 5.53 -21.54 -2.93
C GLN A 126 5.67 -21.70 -4.44
N LEU A 127 5.56 -20.60 -5.20
CA LEU A 127 5.64 -20.67 -6.66
C LEU A 127 7.11 -20.76 -7.12
N PRO A 128 7.37 -21.46 -8.25
CA PRO A 128 8.75 -21.77 -8.66
C PRO A 128 9.41 -20.68 -9.50
N PHE A 129 9.29 -19.41 -9.11
CA PHE A 129 10.05 -18.35 -9.74
C PHE A 129 11.23 -17.94 -8.86
N ASP A 130 12.19 -17.21 -9.43
CA ASP A 130 13.39 -16.77 -8.72
C ASP A 130 13.02 -15.63 -7.75
N LYS A 131 12.95 -15.96 -6.45
CA LYS A 131 12.56 -15.01 -5.40
C LYS A 131 13.58 -13.91 -5.21
N GLU A 132 14.86 -14.25 -5.28
CA GLU A 132 15.94 -13.28 -5.10
C GLU A 132 15.96 -12.24 -6.21
N ALA A 133 15.88 -12.68 -7.46
CA ALA A 133 15.83 -11.78 -8.60
C ALA A 133 14.58 -10.89 -8.56
N THR A 134 13.44 -11.46 -8.20
CA THR A 134 12.18 -10.73 -8.07
C THR A 134 12.29 -9.67 -6.99
N LEU A 135 12.85 -10.02 -5.84
CA LEU A 135 13.04 -9.08 -4.74
C LEU A 135 13.94 -7.91 -5.16
N GLN A 136 15.01 -8.18 -5.90
CA GLN A 136 15.88 -7.13 -6.41
C GLN A 136 15.13 -6.17 -7.34
N GLU A 137 14.28 -6.70 -8.22
CA GLU A 137 13.45 -5.87 -9.10
C GLU A 137 12.47 -5.02 -8.30
N MET A 138 11.86 -5.59 -7.27
CA MET A 138 10.94 -4.87 -6.39
C MET A 138 11.64 -3.73 -5.66
N GLN A 139 12.83 -3.97 -5.15
CA GLN A 139 13.60 -2.94 -4.46
C GLN A 139 13.98 -1.77 -5.37
N LYS A 140 14.19 -2.03 -6.65
CA LYS A 140 14.47 -0.96 -7.64
C LYS A 140 13.28 -0.02 -7.82
N VAL A 141 12.06 -0.53 -7.66
CA VAL A 141 10.85 0.30 -7.75
C VAL A 141 10.84 1.35 -6.64
N LYS A 142 11.30 0.98 -5.45
CA LYS A 142 11.33 1.88 -4.29
C LYS A 142 12.41 2.94 -4.36
N SER A 143 13.50 2.69 -5.05
CA SER A 143 14.68 3.56 -5.05
C SER A 143 14.60 4.77 -6.02
#